data_adfd2af4e58fe8b2c23a552b1a2db86b
#
_entry.id   adfd2af4e58fe8b2c23a552b1a2db86b
#
_cell.length_a   1.000
_cell.length_b   1.000
_cell.length_c   1.000
_cell.angle_alpha   90.00
_cell.angle_beta   90.00
_cell.angle_gamma   90.00
#
_symmetry.space_group_name_H-M   'P 1'
#
loop_
_entity.id
_entity.type
_entity.pdbx_description
1 polymer ?
#
loop_
_entity_poly.entity_id
_entity_poly.type
_entity_poly.pdbx_seq_one_letter_code
_entity_poly.pdbx_strand_id
1 'polypeptide(L)'
;MKRVLIIYTGGTIGMTRTENGYAPRAGYFRAALDAIPDLRAPEMPEWEFYELSPLLDSSNMTVREWNCIAELIAQKYDDYNGFVVLHGTDTMAYTASALSFMLDGLDKPVVLTGSQIPLCEIRSDGRDNLITALLIAGEGIVRETCLYFGGKLLRGNRATKYSADGLLAFVSPNYPSLAEAGISIKYNEAALLPRQEGGLKLQTLDNIPIGVIKVFPGIQFSLFEAIMTEKLRGIVIETFGAGNIPGDGNALLPIIRKAFQNGTVLTVCSQCPQGAVSLGTYETSSALKKAGAVSGLDMTTEAAVAKLYYLFSCGYDKEKIKQAMEEDLRGEISVS
;
A
#
# COMPACT_ATOMS: atom_id res chain seq x y z
N MET A 1 -16.13 3.03 26.17
CA MET A 1 -16.52 3.29 24.76
C MET A 1 -15.32 3.00 23.87
N LYS A 2 -15.56 2.61 22.61
CA LYS A 2 -14.48 2.38 21.63
C LYS A 2 -14.01 3.73 21.09
N ARG A 3 -12.70 3.97 21.07
CA ARG A 3 -12.09 5.24 20.60
C ARG A 3 -11.27 5.01 19.35
N VAL A 4 -11.44 5.85 18.33
CA VAL A 4 -10.74 5.79 17.05
C VAL A 4 -10.01 7.11 16.80
N LEU A 5 -8.75 7.04 16.37
CA LEU A 5 -8.00 8.21 15.92
C LEU A 5 -8.13 8.36 14.41
N ILE A 6 -8.64 9.50 13.95
CA ILE A 6 -8.62 9.92 12.55
C ILE A 6 -7.30 10.67 12.31
N ILE A 7 -6.48 10.17 11.40
CA ILE A 7 -5.24 10.80 10.96
C ILE A 7 -5.47 11.36 9.56
N TYR A 8 -5.51 12.67 9.43
CA TYR A 8 -5.74 13.34 8.15
C TYR A 8 -4.42 13.79 7.53
N THR A 9 -4.08 13.20 6.40
CA THR A 9 -2.84 13.49 5.68
C THR A 9 -3.03 14.51 4.55
N GLY A 10 -4.27 14.81 4.18
CA GLY A 10 -4.66 15.57 3.01
C GLY A 10 -5.51 14.74 2.05
N GLY A 11 -5.36 14.99 0.76
CA GLY A 11 -6.08 14.30 -0.30
C GLY A 11 -7.46 14.90 -0.59
N THR A 12 -8.08 14.38 -1.64
CA THR A 12 -9.32 14.91 -2.25
C THR A 12 -10.47 15.07 -1.26
N ILE A 13 -10.60 14.16 -0.29
CA ILE A 13 -11.71 14.17 0.68
C ILE A 13 -11.84 15.52 1.42
N GLY A 14 -10.73 16.16 1.76
CA GLY A 14 -10.71 17.43 2.49
C GLY A 14 -10.41 18.66 1.63
N MET A 15 -10.36 18.50 0.31
CA MET A 15 -10.12 19.64 -0.58
C MET A 15 -11.37 20.53 -0.70
N THR A 16 -11.11 21.81 -0.90
CA THR A 16 -12.15 22.82 -1.20
C THR A 16 -11.90 23.44 -2.55
N ARG A 17 -12.95 23.98 -3.16
CA ARG A 17 -12.83 24.68 -4.44
C ARG A 17 -12.07 25.99 -4.28
N THR A 18 -11.09 26.22 -5.12
CA THR A 18 -10.32 27.47 -5.23
C THR A 18 -10.40 27.99 -6.67
N GLU A 19 -9.88 29.16 -6.93
CA GLU A 19 -9.79 29.73 -8.29
C GLU A 19 -9.01 28.86 -9.27
N ASN A 20 -8.04 28.08 -8.76
CA ASN A 20 -7.15 27.20 -9.54
C ASN A 20 -7.53 25.71 -9.47
N GLY A 21 -8.74 25.36 -9.02
CA GLY A 21 -9.18 23.98 -8.84
C GLY A 21 -9.32 23.60 -7.36
N TYR A 22 -9.30 22.30 -7.08
CA TYR A 22 -9.40 21.82 -5.70
C TYR A 22 -8.03 21.83 -5.02
N ALA A 23 -8.01 22.28 -3.76
CA ALA A 23 -6.79 22.28 -2.94
C ALA A 23 -7.11 21.97 -1.46
N PRO A 24 -6.20 21.32 -0.72
CA PRO A 24 -6.35 21.11 0.71
C PRO A 24 -6.26 22.46 1.45
N ARG A 25 -7.09 22.63 2.49
CA ARG A 25 -7.09 23.82 3.34
C ARG A 25 -6.93 23.40 4.79
N ALA A 26 -5.83 23.82 5.40
CA ALA A 26 -5.54 23.54 6.81
C ALA A 26 -6.67 24.04 7.74
N GLY A 27 -7.01 23.24 8.75
CA GLY A 27 -8.06 23.53 9.73
C GLY A 27 -9.49 23.47 9.21
N TYR A 28 -9.72 23.37 7.90
CA TYR A 28 -11.06 23.31 7.32
C TYR A 28 -11.75 21.97 7.59
N PHE A 29 -10.99 20.87 7.47
CA PHE A 29 -11.59 19.55 7.42
C PHE A 29 -12.19 19.14 8.77
N ARG A 30 -11.61 19.57 9.89
CA ARG A 30 -12.19 19.34 11.22
C ARG A 30 -13.60 19.93 11.32
N ALA A 31 -13.81 21.16 10.88
CA ALA A 31 -15.13 21.79 10.90
C ALA A 31 -16.13 21.05 9.97
N ALA A 32 -15.64 20.54 8.84
CA ALA A 32 -16.47 19.74 7.92
C ALA A 32 -16.91 18.41 8.58
N LEU A 33 -16.05 17.74 9.32
CA LEU A 33 -16.41 16.54 10.09
C LEU A 33 -17.44 16.84 11.18
N ASP A 34 -17.23 17.91 11.94
CA ASP A 34 -18.14 18.32 13.00
C ASP A 34 -19.55 18.69 12.48
N ALA A 35 -19.67 19.00 11.19
CA ALA A 35 -20.94 19.28 10.54
C ALA A 35 -21.70 18.03 10.06
N ILE A 36 -21.10 16.83 10.09
CA ILE A 36 -21.74 15.57 9.69
C ILE A 36 -22.52 15.00 10.89
N PRO A 37 -23.87 14.97 10.86
CA PRO A 37 -24.67 14.52 12.02
C PRO A 37 -24.43 13.04 12.35
N ASP A 38 -24.20 12.20 11.33
CA ASP A 38 -24.01 10.75 11.51
C ASP A 38 -22.77 10.42 12.38
N LEU A 39 -21.73 11.25 12.35
CA LEU A 39 -20.53 11.06 13.16
C LEU A 39 -20.78 11.26 14.67
N ARG A 40 -21.99 11.71 15.04
CA ARG A 40 -22.44 11.85 16.44
C ARG A 40 -23.49 10.82 16.83
N ALA A 41 -23.83 9.88 15.94
CA ALA A 41 -24.79 8.82 16.21
C ALA A 41 -24.28 7.91 17.36
N PRO A 42 -25.17 7.36 18.21
CA PRO A 42 -24.77 6.51 19.33
C PRO A 42 -24.03 5.23 18.91
N GLU A 43 -24.22 4.79 17.67
CA GLU A 43 -23.60 3.62 17.09
C GLU A 43 -22.14 3.86 16.67
N MET A 44 -21.77 5.15 16.51
CA MET A 44 -20.40 5.50 16.13
C MET A 44 -19.42 5.35 17.30
N PRO A 45 -18.18 4.94 17.04
CA PRO A 45 -17.13 5.03 18.06
C PRO A 45 -16.87 6.52 18.41
N GLU A 46 -16.41 6.80 19.62
CA GLU A 46 -15.79 8.08 19.90
C GLU A 46 -14.58 8.26 18.99
N TRP A 47 -14.42 9.44 18.41
CA TRP A 47 -13.32 9.71 17.52
C TRP A 47 -12.58 10.99 17.89
N GLU A 48 -11.28 10.95 17.69
CA GLU A 48 -10.41 12.12 17.77
C GLU A 48 -9.78 12.37 16.40
N PHE A 49 -9.36 13.61 16.17
CA PHE A 49 -8.85 14.05 14.87
C PHE A 49 -7.46 14.64 15.01
N TYR A 50 -6.54 14.14 14.22
CA TYR A 50 -5.18 14.64 14.09
C TYR A 50 -4.90 15.02 12.64
N GLU A 51 -4.53 16.27 12.39
CA GLU A 51 -4.17 16.79 11.09
C GLU A 51 -2.64 16.84 10.97
N LEU A 52 -2.10 16.15 9.97
CA LEU A 52 -0.67 16.26 9.66
C LEU A 52 -0.35 17.64 9.07
N SER A 53 0.83 18.14 9.35
CA SER A 53 1.30 19.42 8.82
C SER A 53 2.69 19.25 8.19
N PRO A 54 2.85 19.66 6.92
CA PRO A 54 1.81 20.20 6.02
C PRO A 54 0.85 19.13 5.51
N LEU A 55 -0.36 19.54 5.12
CA LEU A 55 -1.26 18.68 4.33
C LEU A 55 -0.69 18.43 2.94
N LEU A 56 -0.82 17.20 2.46
CA LEU A 56 -0.21 16.76 1.22
C LEU A 56 -1.26 16.38 0.17
N ASP A 57 -0.94 16.66 -1.08
CA ASP A 57 -1.43 15.84 -2.17
C ASP A 57 -0.68 14.51 -2.13
N SER A 58 -1.40 13.39 -2.28
CA SER A 58 -0.79 12.06 -2.20
C SER A 58 0.27 11.79 -3.26
N SER A 59 0.28 12.53 -4.37
CA SER A 59 1.35 12.51 -5.37
C SER A 59 2.73 12.94 -4.82
N ASN A 60 2.73 13.68 -3.71
CA ASN A 60 3.94 14.14 -3.02
C ASN A 60 4.32 13.27 -1.80
N MET A 61 3.65 12.12 -1.61
CA MET A 61 3.96 11.19 -0.53
C MET A 61 5.33 10.57 -0.73
N THR A 62 6.11 10.51 0.34
CA THR A 62 7.45 9.88 0.37
C THR A 62 7.60 8.97 1.59
N VAL A 63 8.74 8.30 1.70
CA VAL A 63 9.10 7.48 2.86
C VAL A 63 9.02 8.27 4.19
N ARG A 64 9.35 9.55 4.15
CA ARG A 64 9.26 10.43 5.33
C ARG A 64 7.83 10.49 5.88
N GLU A 65 6.86 10.67 5.02
CA GLU A 65 5.46 10.76 5.41
C GLU A 65 4.92 9.40 5.90
N TRP A 66 5.35 8.31 5.29
CA TRP A 66 5.04 6.96 5.79
C TRP A 66 5.56 6.77 7.22
N ASN A 67 6.81 7.19 7.48
CA ASN A 67 7.38 7.16 8.84
C ASN A 67 6.56 8.02 9.81
N CYS A 68 6.21 9.25 9.43
CA CYS A 68 5.40 10.13 10.29
C CYS A 68 4.04 9.49 10.66
N ILE A 69 3.36 8.86 9.70
CA ILE A 69 2.07 8.20 9.96
C ILE A 69 2.27 6.99 10.89
N ALA A 70 3.27 6.14 10.60
CA ALA A 70 3.53 4.93 11.38
C ALA A 70 3.97 5.26 12.82
N GLU A 71 4.83 6.25 13.00
CA GLU A 71 5.27 6.75 14.29
C GLU A 71 4.11 7.32 15.13
N LEU A 72 3.22 8.10 14.51
CA LEU A 72 2.03 8.61 15.16
C LEU A 72 1.10 7.48 15.64
N ILE A 73 0.86 6.47 14.77
CA ILE A 73 0.07 5.30 15.13
C ILE A 73 0.72 4.57 16.31
N ALA A 74 2.03 4.31 16.25
CA ALA A 74 2.76 3.62 17.32
C ALA A 74 2.75 4.39 18.64
N GLN A 75 2.94 5.71 18.61
CA GLN A 75 2.88 6.58 19.80
C GLN A 75 1.51 6.60 20.46
N LYS A 76 0.44 6.46 19.67
CA LYS A 76 -0.95 6.52 20.11
C LYS A 76 -1.60 5.15 20.21
N TYR A 77 -0.83 4.08 20.06
CA TYR A 77 -1.38 2.74 19.90
C TYR A 77 -2.27 2.33 21.08
N ASP A 78 -1.83 2.55 22.31
CA ASP A 78 -2.53 2.12 23.52
C ASP A 78 -3.75 3.01 23.86
N ASP A 79 -3.81 4.23 23.32
CA ASP A 79 -4.86 5.20 23.60
C ASP A 79 -6.16 4.92 22.82
N TYR A 80 -6.09 4.17 21.68
CA TYR A 80 -7.19 3.96 20.73
C TYR A 80 -7.44 2.48 20.43
N ASN A 81 -8.67 2.17 20.02
CA ASN A 81 -9.09 0.83 19.60
C ASN A 81 -8.86 0.56 18.11
N GLY A 82 -8.63 1.62 17.33
CA GLY A 82 -8.34 1.55 15.90
C GLY A 82 -7.97 2.91 15.34
N PHE A 83 -7.51 2.91 14.10
CA PHE A 83 -7.02 4.10 13.40
C PHE A 83 -7.67 4.21 12.03
N VAL A 84 -8.05 5.42 11.64
CA VAL A 84 -8.49 5.74 10.27
C VAL A 84 -7.53 6.76 9.69
N VAL A 85 -6.86 6.40 8.59
CA VAL A 85 -5.94 7.29 7.87
C VAL A 85 -6.67 7.82 6.64
N LEU A 86 -6.99 9.11 6.64
CA LEU A 86 -7.57 9.81 5.49
C LEU A 86 -6.46 10.25 4.55
N HIS A 87 -6.50 9.74 3.32
CA HIS A 87 -5.39 9.81 2.38
C HIS A 87 -5.89 10.12 0.96
N GLY A 88 -5.08 10.77 0.15
CA GLY A 88 -5.36 10.93 -1.28
C GLY A 88 -5.26 9.59 -2.03
N THR A 89 -6.11 9.40 -3.04
CA THR A 89 -6.28 8.07 -3.66
C THR A 89 -5.10 7.61 -4.51
N ASP A 90 -4.25 8.51 -5.04
CA ASP A 90 -3.23 8.15 -6.03
C ASP A 90 -2.14 7.21 -5.49
N THR A 91 -1.71 7.42 -4.24
CA THR A 91 -0.67 6.60 -3.61
C THR A 91 -1.15 5.87 -2.36
N MET A 92 -2.47 5.82 -2.13
CA MET A 92 -3.05 5.16 -0.94
C MET A 92 -2.63 3.69 -0.83
N ALA A 93 -2.58 2.95 -1.95
CA ALA A 93 -2.17 1.55 -1.97
C ALA A 93 -0.68 1.36 -1.61
N TYR A 94 0.20 2.31 -2.00
CA TYR A 94 1.60 2.32 -1.57
C TYR A 94 1.72 2.57 -0.08
N THR A 95 1.00 3.56 0.47
CA THR A 95 0.99 3.85 1.90
C THR A 95 0.42 2.69 2.71
N ALA A 96 -0.68 2.07 2.25
CA ALA A 96 -1.26 0.90 2.88
C ALA A 96 -0.29 -0.30 2.90
N SER A 97 0.43 -0.53 1.80
CA SER A 97 1.47 -1.55 1.71
C SER A 97 2.63 -1.25 2.65
N ALA A 98 3.13 -0.01 2.67
CA ALA A 98 4.23 0.38 3.56
C ALA A 98 3.86 0.18 5.03
N LEU A 99 2.71 0.69 5.47
CA LEU A 99 2.23 0.54 6.85
C LEU A 99 2.00 -0.93 7.23
N SER A 100 1.61 -1.80 6.29
CA SER A 100 1.47 -3.24 6.54
C SER A 100 2.78 -3.89 6.96
N PHE A 101 3.93 -3.44 6.41
CA PHE A 101 5.24 -3.95 6.79
C PHE A 101 5.82 -3.23 8.00
N MET A 102 5.58 -1.91 8.14
CA MET A 102 6.15 -1.08 9.20
C MET A 102 5.55 -1.39 10.58
N LEU A 103 4.25 -1.75 10.64
CA LEU A 103 3.48 -1.97 11.85
C LEU A 103 3.33 -3.48 12.10
N ASP A 104 4.38 -4.11 12.61
CA ASP A 104 4.39 -5.54 12.92
C ASP A 104 3.66 -5.83 14.24
N GLY A 105 2.87 -6.90 14.29
CA GLY A 105 2.15 -7.30 15.50
C GLY A 105 0.90 -6.47 15.78
N LEU A 106 0.24 -5.91 14.75
CA LEU A 106 -1.04 -5.23 14.91
C LEU A 106 -2.11 -6.16 15.50
N ASP A 107 -2.77 -5.71 16.57
CA ASP A 107 -3.95 -6.34 17.15
C ASP A 107 -5.22 -5.47 17.01
N LYS A 108 -5.11 -4.36 16.28
CA LYS A 108 -6.15 -3.36 16.00
C LYS A 108 -6.15 -2.97 14.53
N PRO A 109 -7.30 -2.52 13.98
CA PRO A 109 -7.35 -2.09 12.59
C PRO A 109 -6.65 -0.74 12.38
N VAL A 110 -5.91 -0.66 11.27
CA VAL A 110 -5.44 0.59 10.67
C VAL A 110 -6.09 0.69 9.29
N VAL A 111 -7.15 1.49 9.17
CA VAL A 111 -7.99 1.57 7.97
C VAL A 111 -7.64 2.83 7.17
N LEU A 112 -7.06 2.64 5.98
CA LEU A 112 -6.88 3.74 5.05
C LEU A 112 -8.16 3.95 4.24
N THR A 113 -8.55 5.22 4.04
CA THR A 113 -9.67 5.59 3.19
C THR A 113 -9.53 7.02 2.66
N GLY A 114 -10.45 7.43 1.82
CA GLY A 114 -10.47 8.76 1.21
C GLY A 114 -11.70 8.92 0.32
N SER A 115 -11.61 9.78 -0.68
CA SER A 115 -12.68 9.93 -1.67
C SER A 115 -12.15 10.28 -3.05
N GLN A 116 -12.93 9.96 -4.07
CA GLN A 116 -12.72 10.46 -5.43
C GLN A 116 -13.31 11.87 -5.60
N ILE A 117 -14.36 12.18 -4.85
CA ILE A 117 -15.06 13.48 -4.90
C ILE A 117 -14.90 14.17 -3.54
N PRO A 118 -14.50 15.46 -3.49
CA PRO A 118 -14.37 16.20 -2.24
C PRO A 118 -15.62 16.14 -1.37
N LEU A 119 -15.45 16.10 -0.05
CA LEU A 119 -16.57 16.00 0.90
C LEU A 119 -17.56 17.18 0.80
N CYS A 120 -17.09 18.34 0.33
CA CYS A 120 -17.93 19.53 0.12
C CYS A 120 -18.83 19.43 -1.11
N GLU A 121 -18.67 18.45 -1.98
CA GLU A 121 -19.47 18.28 -3.18
C GLU A 121 -20.69 17.36 -2.94
N ILE A 122 -21.80 17.63 -3.65
CA ILE A 122 -23.10 16.96 -3.43
C ILE A 122 -23.02 15.43 -3.63
N ARG A 123 -22.19 14.96 -4.57
CA ARG A 123 -22.04 13.53 -4.89
C ARG A 123 -20.83 12.88 -4.26
N SER A 124 -20.30 13.43 -3.16
CA SER A 124 -19.13 12.88 -2.51
C SER A 124 -19.37 11.45 -2.03
N ASP A 125 -18.41 10.57 -2.36
CA ASP A 125 -18.26 9.23 -1.81
C ASP A 125 -17.57 9.25 -0.44
N GLY A 126 -17.00 10.40 -0.06
CA GLY A 126 -16.16 10.52 1.15
C GLY A 126 -16.91 10.32 2.44
N ARG A 127 -18.21 10.69 2.52
CA ARG A 127 -19.03 10.50 3.72
C ARG A 127 -19.22 9.02 4.05
N ASP A 128 -19.66 8.24 3.08
CA ASP A 128 -19.91 6.81 3.27
C ASP A 128 -18.59 6.03 3.53
N ASN A 129 -17.53 6.40 2.81
CA ASN A 129 -16.21 5.83 3.01
C ASN A 129 -15.69 6.09 4.44
N LEU A 130 -15.82 7.32 4.94
CA LEU A 130 -15.37 7.71 6.28
C LEU A 130 -16.18 7.02 7.38
N ILE A 131 -17.52 7.07 7.30
CA ILE A 131 -18.41 6.48 8.31
C ILE A 131 -18.12 4.99 8.44
N THR A 132 -18.07 4.27 7.31
CA THR A 132 -17.84 2.83 7.33
C THR A 132 -16.43 2.49 7.82
N ALA A 133 -15.40 3.26 7.43
CA ALA A 133 -14.05 3.06 7.93
C ALA A 133 -13.95 3.25 9.45
N LEU A 134 -14.68 4.23 10.02
CA LEU A 134 -14.75 4.44 11.47
C LEU A 134 -15.45 3.29 12.20
N LEU A 135 -16.55 2.77 11.65
CA LEU A 135 -17.24 1.61 12.20
C LEU A 135 -16.30 0.40 12.24
N ILE A 136 -15.63 0.08 11.11
CA ILE A 136 -14.66 -1.02 11.02
C ILE A 136 -13.52 -0.84 12.03
N ALA A 137 -12.96 0.37 12.11
CA ALA A 137 -11.89 0.67 13.06
C ALA A 137 -12.35 0.53 14.51
N GLY A 138 -13.59 0.92 14.82
CA GLY A 138 -14.18 0.80 16.15
C GLY A 138 -14.57 -0.63 16.52
N GLU A 139 -14.96 -1.49 15.58
CA GLU A 139 -15.32 -2.88 15.85
C GLU A 139 -14.12 -3.72 16.30
N GLY A 140 -12.93 -3.46 15.76
CA GLY A 140 -11.70 -4.13 16.17
C GLY A 140 -11.59 -5.59 15.76
N ILE A 141 -12.38 -6.01 14.75
CA ILE A 141 -12.38 -7.38 14.21
C ILE A 141 -11.12 -7.63 13.39
N VAL A 142 -10.76 -6.67 12.54
CA VAL A 142 -9.59 -6.72 11.67
C VAL A 142 -8.34 -6.32 12.44
N ARG A 143 -7.24 -7.06 12.28
CA ARG A 143 -5.98 -6.84 13.01
C ARG A 143 -4.80 -6.65 12.07
N GLU A 144 -5.03 -5.82 11.07
CA GLU A 144 -4.07 -5.55 10.01
C GLU A 144 -4.27 -4.15 9.42
N THR A 145 -3.30 -3.68 8.68
CA THR A 145 -3.47 -2.50 7.84
C THR A 145 -4.35 -2.88 6.65
N CYS A 146 -5.41 -2.12 6.44
CA CYS A 146 -6.38 -2.37 5.38
C CYS A 146 -6.80 -1.06 4.68
N LEU A 147 -7.41 -1.19 3.52
CA LEU A 147 -7.91 -0.10 2.70
C LEU A 147 -9.41 -0.32 2.49
N TYR A 148 -10.22 0.63 2.95
CA TYR A 148 -11.66 0.63 2.71
C TYR A 148 -12.03 1.64 1.64
N PHE A 149 -12.70 1.20 0.58
CA PHE A 149 -13.17 2.07 -0.47
C PHE A 149 -14.33 1.44 -1.26
N GLY A 150 -15.38 2.24 -1.54
CA GLY A 150 -16.46 1.82 -2.42
C GLY A 150 -17.16 0.53 -1.97
N GLY A 151 -17.39 0.35 -0.67
CA GLY A 151 -18.09 -0.80 -0.11
C GLY A 151 -17.21 -2.04 0.15
N LYS A 152 -15.90 -1.99 -0.10
CA LYS A 152 -15.00 -3.12 0.11
C LYS A 152 -13.86 -2.78 1.05
N LEU A 153 -13.56 -3.70 1.97
CA LEU A 153 -12.37 -3.67 2.80
C LEU A 153 -11.33 -4.61 2.19
N LEU A 154 -10.20 -4.07 1.80
CA LEU A 154 -9.11 -4.80 1.17
C LEU A 154 -7.91 -4.87 2.12
N ARG A 155 -7.13 -5.96 2.07
CA ARG A 155 -5.84 -6.00 2.76
C ARG A 155 -4.91 -4.94 2.16
N GLY A 156 -4.23 -4.15 2.99
CA GLY A 156 -3.47 -2.99 2.55
C GLY A 156 -2.38 -3.32 1.52
N ASN A 157 -1.63 -4.39 1.73
CA ASN A 157 -0.56 -4.84 0.84
C ASN A 157 -1.03 -5.78 -0.29
N ARG A 158 -2.35 -5.88 -0.50
CA ARG A 158 -2.96 -6.61 -1.64
C ARG A 158 -3.77 -5.69 -2.55
N ALA A 159 -3.92 -4.43 -2.13
CA ALA A 159 -4.72 -3.43 -2.84
C ALA A 159 -3.90 -2.72 -3.92
N THR A 160 -4.57 -2.33 -5.00
CA THR A 160 -4.04 -1.46 -6.05
C THR A 160 -5.12 -0.52 -6.56
N LYS A 161 -4.73 0.69 -7.01
CA LYS A 161 -5.67 1.64 -7.63
C LYS A 161 -5.98 1.20 -9.06
N TYR A 162 -7.23 0.82 -9.28
CA TYR A 162 -7.71 0.30 -10.55
C TYR A 162 -8.33 1.38 -11.44
N SER A 163 -9.01 2.37 -10.85
CA SER A 163 -9.70 3.41 -11.61
C SER A 163 -9.29 4.81 -11.17
N ALA A 164 -9.03 5.67 -12.13
CA ALA A 164 -8.77 7.09 -11.91
C ALA A 164 -10.07 7.91 -11.77
N ASP A 165 -11.21 7.39 -12.23
CA ASP A 165 -12.49 8.10 -12.34
C ASP A 165 -13.63 7.44 -11.56
N GLY A 166 -13.68 6.11 -11.52
CA GLY A 166 -14.76 5.37 -10.88
C GLY A 166 -14.72 5.43 -9.35
N LEU A 167 -15.92 5.38 -8.72
CA LEU A 167 -16.03 5.33 -7.26
C LEU A 167 -15.60 3.99 -6.66
N LEU A 168 -15.55 2.91 -7.45
CA LEU A 168 -14.89 1.65 -7.10
C LEU A 168 -13.42 1.73 -7.54
N ALA A 169 -12.64 2.60 -6.89
CA ALA A 169 -11.31 2.98 -7.35
C ALA A 169 -10.22 1.94 -7.04
N PHE A 170 -10.43 1.04 -6.09
CA PHE A 170 -9.44 0.07 -5.65
C PHE A 170 -9.93 -1.36 -5.80
N VAL A 171 -8.99 -2.26 -6.09
CA VAL A 171 -9.22 -3.71 -6.17
C VAL A 171 -8.10 -4.46 -5.45
N SER A 172 -8.37 -5.71 -5.08
CA SER A 172 -7.38 -6.68 -4.62
C SER A 172 -7.39 -7.85 -5.60
N PRO A 173 -6.52 -7.85 -6.62
CA PRO A 173 -6.67 -8.75 -7.77
C PRO A 173 -6.49 -10.23 -7.42
N ASN A 174 -5.59 -10.53 -6.48
CA ASN A 174 -5.17 -11.89 -6.14
C ASN A 174 -5.56 -12.32 -4.72
N TYR A 175 -6.37 -11.50 -4.01
CA TYR A 175 -6.82 -11.83 -2.66
C TYR A 175 -8.27 -11.38 -2.44
N PRO A 176 -9.11 -12.14 -1.72
CA PRO A 176 -10.49 -11.75 -1.47
C PRO A 176 -10.60 -10.50 -0.60
N SER A 177 -11.74 -9.82 -0.67
CA SER A 177 -12.07 -8.73 0.25
C SER A 177 -12.11 -9.26 1.69
N LEU A 178 -11.58 -8.48 2.65
CA LEU A 178 -11.65 -8.77 4.08
C LEU A 178 -13.04 -8.54 4.65
N ALA A 179 -13.77 -7.58 4.06
CA ALA A 179 -15.17 -7.35 4.35
C ALA A 179 -15.87 -6.66 3.18
N GLU A 180 -17.19 -6.78 3.15
CA GLU A 180 -18.08 -6.06 2.24
C GLU A 180 -19.18 -5.33 3.02
N ALA A 181 -19.34 -4.04 2.75
CA ALA A 181 -20.35 -3.20 3.33
C ALA A 181 -21.60 -3.19 2.45
N GLY A 182 -22.69 -3.76 2.98
CA GLY A 182 -24.03 -3.71 2.45
C GLY A 182 -24.98 -3.10 3.49
N ILE A 183 -26.14 -3.75 3.74
CA ILE A 183 -27.02 -3.38 4.87
C ILE A 183 -26.28 -3.56 6.20
N SER A 184 -25.37 -4.54 6.25
CA SER A 184 -24.44 -4.77 7.36
C SER A 184 -23.04 -5.00 6.81
N ILE A 185 -22.02 -4.78 7.63
CA ILE A 185 -20.63 -5.10 7.28
C ILE A 185 -20.43 -6.60 7.48
N LYS A 186 -20.10 -7.31 6.41
CA LYS A 186 -19.87 -8.77 6.43
C LYS A 186 -18.39 -9.05 6.30
N TYR A 187 -17.80 -9.59 7.37
CA TYR A 187 -16.38 -9.97 7.39
C TYR A 187 -16.16 -11.35 6.79
N ASN A 188 -15.09 -11.50 6.02
CA ASN A 188 -14.59 -12.78 5.54
C ASN A 188 -13.52 -13.30 6.52
N GLU A 189 -13.96 -13.96 7.58
CA GLU A 189 -13.10 -14.43 8.66
C GLU A 189 -11.93 -15.30 8.19
N ALA A 190 -12.15 -16.09 7.13
CA ALA A 190 -11.10 -16.94 6.55
C ALA A 190 -9.99 -16.13 5.84
N ALA A 191 -10.27 -14.88 5.48
CA ALA A 191 -9.31 -14.00 4.84
C ALA A 191 -8.55 -13.10 5.83
N LEU A 192 -8.98 -13.01 7.10
CA LEU A 192 -8.32 -12.14 8.08
C LEU A 192 -6.99 -12.75 8.56
N LEU A 193 -6.01 -11.89 8.84
CA LEU A 193 -4.79 -12.33 9.52
C LEU A 193 -5.11 -12.78 10.95
N PRO A 194 -4.49 -13.87 11.42
CA PRO A 194 -4.63 -14.30 12.80
C PRO A 194 -4.05 -13.26 13.76
N ARG A 195 -4.54 -13.27 15.01
CA ARG A 195 -3.95 -12.43 16.05
C ARG A 195 -2.49 -12.79 16.24
N GLN A 196 -1.63 -11.78 16.17
CA GLN A 196 -0.21 -11.96 16.48
C GLN A 196 0.05 -11.72 17.97
N GLU A 197 0.97 -12.52 18.53
CA GLU A 197 1.45 -12.33 19.90
C GLU A 197 2.69 -11.42 19.91
N GLY A 198 2.90 -10.67 21.00
CA GLY A 198 4.12 -9.88 21.18
C GLY A 198 3.97 -8.36 21.09
N GLY A 199 2.76 -7.87 20.78
CA GLY A 199 2.47 -6.42 20.69
C GLY A 199 3.07 -5.75 19.46
N LEU A 200 2.69 -4.47 19.25
CA LEU A 200 3.14 -3.67 18.13
C LEU A 200 4.66 -3.43 18.16
N LYS A 201 5.30 -3.68 17.03
CA LYS A 201 6.69 -3.29 16.76
C LYS A 201 6.72 -2.38 15.54
N LEU A 202 7.31 -1.22 15.68
CA LEU A 202 7.49 -0.27 14.60
C LEU A 202 8.86 -0.47 13.94
N GLN A 203 8.86 -0.66 12.62
CA GLN A 203 10.06 -0.55 11.78
C GLN A 203 9.90 0.68 10.88
N THR A 204 10.70 1.70 11.11
CA THR A 204 10.80 2.86 10.21
C THR A 204 11.56 2.49 8.93
N LEU A 205 11.28 3.21 7.86
CA LEU A 205 11.90 2.98 6.55
C LEU A 205 12.99 4.02 6.27
N ASP A 206 14.09 3.54 5.70
CA ASP A 206 15.14 4.40 5.16
C ASP A 206 14.82 4.86 3.74
N ASN A 207 15.35 6.00 3.33
CA ASN A 207 15.20 6.49 1.97
C ASN A 207 16.14 5.74 1.01
N ILE A 208 15.74 4.55 0.60
CA ILE A 208 16.50 3.67 -0.29
C ILE A 208 16.16 3.99 -1.74
N PRO A 209 17.13 4.08 -2.66
CA PRO A 209 16.87 4.29 -4.09
C PRO A 209 16.28 3.01 -4.70
N ILE A 210 14.97 3.00 -4.86
CA ILE A 210 14.18 1.92 -5.49
C ILE A 210 13.57 2.45 -6.78
N GLY A 211 13.59 1.64 -7.85
CA GLY A 211 12.98 1.96 -9.13
C GLY A 211 11.99 0.91 -9.60
N VAL A 212 11.00 1.34 -10.38
CA VAL A 212 10.06 0.45 -11.09
C VAL A 212 10.29 0.59 -12.57
N ILE A 213 10.45 -0.52 -13.28
CA ILE A 213 10.66 -0.56 -14.74
C ILE A 213 9.58 -1.43 -15.35
N LYS A 214 8.76 -0.84 -16.21
CA LYS A 214 7.76 -1.56 -16.97
C LYS A 214 8.30 -1.99 -18.33
N VAL A 215 8.31 -3.29 -18.59
CA VAL A 215 8.77 -3.85 -19.88
C VAL A 215 7.73 -3.59 -20.96
N PHE A 216 8.17 -3.22 -22.16
CA PHE A 216 7.33 -3.04 -23.33
C PHE A 216 8.05 -3.54 -24.58
N PRO A 217 7.33 -3.86 -25.67
CA PRO A 217 7.97 -4.29 -26.93
C PRO A 217 8.93 -3.24 -27.48
N GLY A 218 10.19 -3.62 -27.71
CA GLY A 218 11.23 -2.69 -28.20
C GLY A 218 11.98 -1.92 -27.11
N ILE A 219 11.77 -2.23 -25.82
CA ILE A 219 12.56 -1.61 -24.72
C ILE A 219 14.06 -1.92 -24.90
N GLN A 220 14.88 -0.88 -24.80
CA GLN A 220 16.34 -0.99 -24.87
C GLN A 220 16.93 -0.91 -23.44
N PHE A 221 17.19 -2.07 -22.84
CA PHE A 221 17.68 -2.14 -21.46
C PHE A 221 19.04 -1.48 -21.26
N SER A 222 19.87 -1.38 -22.30
CA SER A 222 21.15 -0.65 -22.26
C SER A 222 21.01 0.80 -21.84
N LEU A 223 19.87 1.44 -22.12
CA LEU A 223 19.59 2.82 -21.70
C LEU A 223 19.42 2.94 -20.18
N PHE A 224 19.10 1.87 -19.51
CA PHE A 224 18.87 1.80 -18.06
C PHE A 224 20.06 1.22 -17.30
N GLU A 225 21.10 0.71 -17.99
CA GLU A 225 22.19 -0.04 -17.37
C GLU A 225 22.85 0.70 -16.21
N ALA A 226 23.30 1.94 -16.41
CA ALA A 226 23.98 2.71 -15.38
C ALA A 226 23.07 2.97 -14.15
N ILE A 227 21.78 3.24 -14.39
CA ILE A 227 20.81 3.45 -13.31
C ILE A 227 20.61 2.15 -12.52
N MET A 228 20.40 1.04 -13.20
CA MET A 228 20.14 -0.26 -12.57
C MET A 228 21.35 -0.78 -11.81
N THR A 229 22.56 -0.58 -12.30
CA THR A 229 23.77 -1.19 -11.74
C THR A 229 24.51 -0.32 -10.75
N GLU A 230 24.32 1.01 -10.76
CA GLU A 230 25.12 1.95 -9.98
C GLU A 230 24.31 2.81 -9.02
N LYS A 231 23.03 3.05 -9.31
CA LYS A 231 22.22 4.01 -8.58
C LYS A 231 21.12 3.36 -7.73
N LEU A 232 20.49 2.29 -8.21
CA LEU A 232 19.40 1.65 -7.50
C LEU A 232 19.88 0.52 -6.59
N ARG A 233 19.23 0.40 -5.44
CA ARG A 233 19.42 -0.71 -4.50
C ARG A 233 18.34 -1.76 -4.67
N GLY A 234 17.12 -1.35 -4.99
CA GLY A 234 15.99 -2.22 -5.29
C GLY A 234 15.39 -1.88 -6.65
N ILE A 235 14.98 -2.91 -7.39
CA ILE A 235 14.29 -2.76 -8.67
C ILE A 235 13.08 -3.67 -8.68
N VAL A 236 11.90 -3.13 -8.98
CA VAL A 236 10.73 -3.91 -9.38
C VAL A 236 10.63 -3.82 -10.89
N ILE A 237 10.65 -4.97 -11.57
CA ILE A 237 10.47 -5.04 -13.02
C ILE A 237 9.13 -5.69 -13.34
N GLU A 238 8.25 -4.94 -13.99
CA GLU A 238 6.95 -5.43 -14.46
C GLU A 238 7.13 -6.10 -15.84
N THR A 239 7.03 -7.42 -15.84
CA THR A 239 7.23 -8.26 -17.02
C THR A 239 5.91 -8.72 -17.63
N PHE A 240 5.96 -9.35 -18.80
CA PHE A 240 4.78 -9.93 -19.44
C PHE A 240 4.36 -11.23 -18.74
N GLY A 241 3.04 -11.42 -18.57
CA GLY A 241 2.45 -12.64 -18.05
C GLY A 241 3.14 -13.18 -16.79
N ALA A 242 3.57 -14.43 -16.82
CA ALA A 242 4.16 -15.12 -15.67
C ALA A 242 5.67 -14.86 -15.46
N GLY A 243 6.24 -13.79 -16.04
CA GLY A 243 7.65 -13.43 -15.87
C GLY A 243 8.42 -13.40 -17.19
N ASN A 244 7.75 -13.22 -18.34
CA ASN A 244 8.40 -13.19 -19.64
C ASN A 244 8.95 -11.79 -19.97
N ILE A 245 10.08 -11.78 -20.66
CA ILE A 245 10.76 -10.59 -21.21
C ILE A 245 10.96 -10.77 -22.71
N PRO A 246 11.24 -9.70 -23.50
CA PRO A 246 11.57 -9.85 -24.91
C PRO A 246 12.70 -10.86 -25.18
N GLY A 247 12.62 -11.61 -26.29
CA GLY A 247 13.52 -12.72 -26.60
C GLY A 247 14.99 -12.35 -26.82
N ASP A 248 15.29 -11.12 -27.25
CA ASP A 248 16.63 -10.51 -27.25
C ASP A 248 17.07 -10.12 -25.83
N GLY A 249 16.39 -10.62 -24.81
CA GLY A 249 16.66 -10.41 -23.39
C GLY A 249 18.09 -10.76 -22.93
N ASN A 250 18.94 -11.20 -23.85
CA ASN A 250 20.38 -11.32 -23.63
C ASN A 250 21.03 -10.02 -23.16
N ALA A 251 20.47 -8.84 -23.51
CA ALA A 251 20.94 -7.56 -23.01
C ALA A 251 20.58 -7.32 -21.53
N LEU A 252 19.43 -7.78 -21.05
CA LEU A 252 18.99 -7.59 -19.67
C LEU A 252 19.74 -8.47 -18.67
N LEU A 253 20.02 -9.73 -19.03
CA LEU A 253 20.62 -10.69 -18.11
C LEU A 253 22.01 -10.29 -17.57
N PRO A 254 22.95 -9.77 -18.40
CA PRO A 254 24.22 -9.24 -17.89
C PRO A 254 24.02 -8.03 -16.95
N ILE A 255 23.05 -7.17 -17.24
CA ILE A 255 22.73 -5.99 -16.42
C ILE A 255 22.23 -6.46 -15.03
N ILE A 256 21.34 -7.45 -14.98
CA ILE A 256 20.82 -7.99 -13.71
C ILE A 256 21.97 -8.61 -12.89
N ARG A 257 22.85 -9.39 -13.53
CA ARG A 257 24.00 -9.98 -12.82
C ARG A 257 24.93 -8.91 -12.23
N LYS A 258 25.25 -7.89 -13.02
CA LYS A 258 26.09 -6.77 -12.56
C LYS A 258 25.41 -6.00 -11.42
N ALA A 259 24.11 -5.68 -11.57
CA ALA A 259 23.32 -5.03 -10.53
C ALA A 259 23.34 -5.84 -9.23
N PHE A 260 23.06 -7.14 -9.30
CA PHE A 260 23.08 -8.03 -8.14
C PHE A 260 24.47 -8.14 -7.50
N GLN A 261 25.55 -8.19 -8.29
CA GLN A 261 26.92 -8.14 -7.76
C GLN A 261 27.18 -6.84 -6.97
N ASN A 262 26.62 -5.73 -7.44
CA ASN A 262 26.74 -4.41 -6.79
C ASN A 262 25.77 -4.23 -5.60
N GLY A 263 25.01 -5.26 -5.22
CA GLY A 263 24.11 -5.23 -4.06
C GLY A 263 22.68 -4.79 -4.36
N THR A 264 22.30 -4.68 -5.64
CA THR A 264 20.92 -4.39 -6.05
C THR A 264 20.09 -5.67 -6.07
N VAL A 265 18.89 -5.65 -5.50
CA VAL A 265 17.91 -6.75 -5.57
C VAL A 265 16.86 -6.42 -6.62
N LEU A 266 16.66 -7.32 -7.58
CA LEU A 266 15.66 -7.16 -8.63
C LEU A 266 14.52 -8.16 -8.43
N THR A 267 13.32 -7.62 -8.25
CA THR A 267 12.06 -8.37 -8.07
C THR A 267 11.23 -8.31 -9.33
N VAL A 268 10.74 -9.45 -9.81
CA VAL A 268 9.92 -9.58 -11.00
C VAL A 268 8.46 -9.63 -10.61
N CYS A 269 7.67 -8.64 -11.03
CA CYS A 269 6.21 -8.61 -10.92
C CYS A 269 5.55 -8.79 -12.29
N SER A 270 4.29 -9.18 -12.32
CA SER A 270 3.51 -9.26 -13.54
C SER A 270 2.87 -7.91 -13.88
N GLN A 271 2.79 -7.59 -15.17
CA GLN A 271 1.92 -6.51 -15.67
C GLN A 271 0.43 -6.90 -15.67
N CYS A 272 0.14 -8.19 -15.56
CA CYS A 272 -1.23 -8.66 -15.43
C CYS A 272 -1.72 -8.43 -14.00
N PRO A 273 -2.90 -7.83 -13.81
CA PRO A 273 -3.45 -7.61 -12.47
C PRO A 273 -3.66 -8.91 -11.69
N GLN A 274 -4.01 -10.01 -12.38
CA GLN A 274 -4.26 -11.32 -11.77
C GLN A 274 -3.22 -12.35 -12.20
N GLY A 275 -2.90 -13.26 -11.29
CA GLY A 275 -1.96 -14.34 -11.48
C GLY A 275 -0.63 -14.07 -10.76
N ALA A 276 0.30 -15.02 -10.90
CA ALA A 276 1.59 -14.99 -10.22
C ALA A 276 2.75 -15.10 -11.22
N VAL A 277 3.87 -14.51 -10.85
CA VAL A 277 5.14 -14.73 -11.52
C VAL A 277 5.73 -16.08 -11.09
N SER A 278 6.05 -16.92 -12.07
CA SER A 278 6.69 -18.23 -11.84
C SER A 278 8.04 -18.27 -12.57
N LEU A 279 9.09 -17.85 -11.86
CA LEU A 279 10.44 -17.90 -12.41
C LEU A 279 10.95 -19.34 -12.46
N GLY A 280 11.25 -19.81 -13.66
CA GLY A 280 11.73 -21.18 -13.91
C GLY A 280 10.80 -22.03 -14.77
N THR A 281 9.57 -21.57 -15.03
CA THR A 281 8.61 -22.29 -15.88
C THR A 281 8.96 -22.20 -17.36
N TYR A 282 9.46 -21.06 -17.80
CA TYR A 282 9.88 -20.80 -19.18
C TYR A 282 11.37 -20.54 -19.25
N GLU A 283 11.99 -20.74 -20.43
CA GLU A 283 13.42 -20.55 -20.64
C GLU A 283 13.87 -19.12 -20.25
N THR A 284 13.14 -18.10 -20.69
CA THR A 284 13.42 -16.69 -20.41
C THR A 284 13.31 -16.39 -18.92
N SER A 285 12.27 -16.89 -18.24
CA SER A 285 12.09 -16.70 -16.79
C SER A 285 13.11 -17.49 -15.96
N SER A 286 13.55 -18.66 -16.44
CA SER A 286 14.66 -19.43 -15.84
C SER A 286 15.98 -18.67 -15.92
N ALA A 287 16.21 -17.98 -17.04
CA ALA A 287 17.40 -17.16 -17.23
C ALA A 287 17.44 -15.95 -16.28
N LEU A 288 16.28 -15.30 -16.04
CA LEU A 288 16.15 -14.21 -15.04
C LEU A 288 16.54 -14.69 -13.64
N LYS A 289 16.00 -15.83 -13.20
CA LYS A 289 16.32 -16.44 -11.91
C LYS A 289 17.81 -16.73 -11.77
N LYS A 290 18.43 -17.32 -12.78
CA LYS A 290 19.88 -17.61 -12.81
C LYS A 290 20.73 -16.34 -12.83
N ALA A 291 20.21 -15.22 -13.31
CA ALA A 291 20.90 -13.93 -13.31
C ALA A 291 20.85 -13.25 -11.93
N GLY A 292 20.00 -13.71 -11.01
CA GLY A 292 19.87 -13.17 -9.65
C GLY A 292 18.54 -12.52 -9.34
N ALA A 293 17.61 -12.45 -10.30
CA ALA A 293 16.27 -11.92 -10.05
C ALA A 293 15.45 -12.85 -9.13
N VAL A 294 14.52 -12.27 -8.36
CA VAL A 294 13.58 -12.98 -7.49
C VAL A 294 12.15 -12.79 -7.98
N SER A 295 11.30 -13.75 -7.66
CA SER A 295 9.87 -13.64 -7.98
C SER A 295 9.16 -12.71 -7.01
N GLY A 296 8.29 -11.84 -7.54
CA GLY A 296 7.30 -11.12 -6.75
C GLY A 296 6.05 -11.97 -6.49
N LEU A 297 6.00 -13.19 -7.03
CA LEU A 297 4.85 -14.09 -6.95
C LEU A 297 3.57 -13.37 -7.40
N ASP A 298 2.56 -13.29 -6.55
CA ASP A 298 1.29 -12.62 -6.83
C ASP A 298 1.14 -11.25 -6.11
N MET A 299 2.27 -10.68 -5.64
CA MET A 299 2.29 -9.33 -5.05
C MET A 299 1.89 -8.28 -6.09
N THR A 300 1.23 -7.23 -5.59
CA THR A 300 1.10 -5.97 -6.35
C THR A 300 2.47 -5.28 -6.45
N THR A 301 2.64 -4.40 -7.44
CA THR A 301 3.86 -3.57 -7.55
C THR A 301 4.06 -2.71 -6.31
N GLU A 302 2.97 -2.18 -5.74
CA GLU A 302 2.99 -1.37 -4.51
C GLU A 302 3.53 -2.18 -3.32
N ALA A 303 3.07 -3.42 -3.17
CA ALA A 303 3.56 -4.31 -2.11
C ALA A 303 5.03 -4.68 -2.31
N ALA A 304 5.44 -4.99 -3.54
CA ALA A 304 6.84 -5.32 -3.83
C ALA A 304 7.79 -4.15 -3.56
N VAL A 305 7.40 -2.91 -3.92
CA VAL A 305 8.16 -1.69 -3.61
C VAL A 305 8.26 -1.49 -2.10
N ALA A 306 7.13 -1.54 -1.38
CA ALA A 306 7.09 -1.37 0.07
C ALA A 306 7.91 -2.44 0.81
N LYS A 307 7.83 -3.70 0.36
CA LYS A 307 8.60 -4.81 0.92
C LYS A 307 10.11 -4.63 0.74
N LEU A 308 10.54 -4.15 -0.42
CA LEU A 308 11.95 -3.81 -0.64
C LEU A 308 12.43 -2.71 0.31
N TYR A 309 11.67 -1.61 0.46
CA TYR A 309 11.99 -0.57 1.45
C TYR A 309 12.15 -1.17 2.85
N TYR A 310 11.18 -1.97 3.27
CA TYR A 310 11.19 -2.60 4.58
C TYR A 310 12.41 -3.51 4.79
N LEU A 311 12.69 -4.41 3.87
CA LEU A 311 13.78 -5.38 4.01
C LEU A 311 15.16 -4.71 4.02
N PHE A 312 15.37 -3.70 3.18
CA PHE A 312 16.60 -2.89 3.23
C PHE A 312 16.73 -2.13 4.56
N SER A 313 15.64 -1.55 5.06
CA SER A 313 15.62 -0.82 6.33
C SER A 313 15.82 -1.72 7.55
N CYS A 314 15.54 -3.02 7.44
CA CYS A 314 15.91 -4.02 8.45
C CYS A 314 17.43 -4.32 8.48
N GLY A 315 18.21 -3.73 7.58
CA GLY A 315 19.66 -3.96 7.49
C GLY A 315 20.04 -5.34 6.95
N TYR A 316 19.12 -6.00 6.23
CA TYR A 316 19.41 -7.32 5.65
C TYR A 316 20.36 -7.20 4.47
N ASP A 317 21.22 -8.21 4.32
CA ASP A 317 22.05 -8.34 3.13
C ASP A 317 21.20 -8.78 1.91
N LYS A 318 21.80 -8.68 0.73
CA LYS A 318 21.09 -8.96 -0.52
C LYS A 318 20.55 -10.38 -0.64
N GLU A 319 21.24 -11.38 -0.07
CA GLU A 319 20.81 -12.78 -0.13
C GLU A 319 19.60 -13.01 0.77
N LYS A 320 19.62 -12.43 1.98
CA LYS A 320 18.49 -12.48 2.90
C LYS A 320 17.27 -11.71 2.36
N ILE A 321 17.48 -10.53 1.74
CA ILE A 321 16.41 -9.78 1.09
C ILE A 321 15.80 -10.63 -0.04
N LYS A 322 16.65 -11.24 -0.86
CA LYS A 322 16.23 -12.10 -1.96
C LYS A 322 15.34 -13.25 -1.49
N GLN A 323 15.72 -13.93 -0.41
CA GLN A 323 14.94 -14.99 0.21
C GLN A 323 13.61 -14.44 0.75
N ALA A 324 13.65 -13.37 1.54
CA ALA A 324 12.48 -12.79 2.19
C ALA A 324 11.48 -12.19 1.19
N MET A 325 11.91 -11.78 -0.01
CA MET A 325 11.00 -11.32 -1.06
C MET A 325 10.03 -12.41 -1.55
N GLU A 326 10.44 -13.68 -1.51
CA GLU A 326 9.60 -14.83 -1.90
C GLU A 326 8.86 -15.47 -0.70
N GLU A 327 9.03 -14.96 0.53
CA GLU A 327 8.34 -15.41 1.74
C GLU A 327 7.15 -14.49 2.05
N ASP A 328 6.03 -15.05 2.52
CA ASP A 328 4.90 -14.26 3.03
C ASP A 328 5.22 -13.71 4.42
N LEU A 329 5.26 -12.39 4.58
CA LEU A 329 5.57 -11.73 5.84
C LEU A 329 4.31 -11.17 6.52
N ARG A 330 3.37 -10.63 5.73
CA ARG A 330 2.20 -9.87 6.20
C ARG A 330 0.95 -10.15 5.36
N GLY A 331 0.87 -11.32 4.74
CA GLY A 331 -0.24 -11.69 3.87
C GLY A 331 -0.19 -11.04 2.49
N GLU A 332 0.97 -10.54 2.08
CA GLU A 332 1.19 -9.92 0.76
C GLU A 332 1.33 -10.95 -0.36
N ILE A 333 1.56 -12.21 -0.03
CA ILE A 333 1.72 -13.32 -0.96
C ILE A 333 0.68 -14.40 -0.63
N SER A 334 0.04 -14.98 -1.66
CA SER A 334 -0.77 -16.17 -1.48
C SER A 334 0.15 -17.38 -1.35
N VAL A 335 0.12 -18.02 -0.18
CA VAL A 335 0.83 -19.29 0.04
C VAL A 335 0.05 -20.37 -0.71
N SER A 336 0.68 -21.03 -1.68
CA SER A 336 0.13 -22.15 -2.44
C SER A 336 0.27 -23.46 -1.67
#